data_129c0fdd78642c33bebcb1066788ea62
#
_entry.id   129c0fdd78642c33bebcb1066788ea62
#
_cell.length_a   1.000
_cell.length_b   1.000
_cell.length_c   1.000
_cell.angle_alpha   90.00
_cell.angle_beta   90.00
_cell.angle_gamma   90.00
#
_symmetry.space_group_name_H-M   'P 1'
#
loop_
_entity.id
_entity.type
_entity.pdbx_description
1 polymer ?
#
loop_
_entity_poly.entity_id
_entity_poly.type
_entity_poly.pdbx_seq_one_letter_code
_entity_poly.pdbx_strand_id
1 'polypeptide(L)'
;MNATPSLETRTRTFVAELASGQWTHPATTFDAALSSAVPADRLRAVWQALETSDGAFAAAEDARVHEEGGFRVVELVCAFARGKKTFRLVFDREDSLAGLFVRPAETAASSAPAHARPGAFEEREVTVGAAPALPGTLTLPKGAGPFPAVVLVHGSGPSDRDESVGAVKPFKDLAWGLASRGVAVLRYEKRSRHAPAGIVTQRDEVESAAHDAIELLVRTPGIDPKRVFLLGHSQGGYLAPRIAEANPRLAGVVILAGSTRPLVDSLIEQLTYFTTLSPKDEALRAKLDAARAFKQRVEAPDLRADEDVVFPIGGSVKGAYFLDVRGYDPPAVAKKLGCPILVLQGERDYQVTMKDFDGWRAALGAGRLATLKTYASLNHLFVSGSGAPGPAEYETPGHVDAQVVDDIAAWIAAGSKR
;
A
#
# COMPACT_ATOMS: atom_id res chain seq x y z
N MET A 1 -28.90 33.05 21.31
CA MET A 1 -28.56 31.62 21.03
C MET A 1 -27.28 31.63 20.19
N ASN A 2 -26.14 31.27 20.78
CA ASN A 2 -24.92 31.15 19.97
C ASN A 2 -25.05 29.95 19.06
N ALA A 3 -24.86 30.16 17.75
CA ALA A 3 -24.88 29.09 16.77
C ALA A 3 -23.75 28.07 17.10
N THR A 4 -24.06 26.79 17.04
CA THR A 4 -23.03 25.75 17.21
C THR A 4 -21.91 25.97 16.19
N PRO A 5 -20.63 26.02 16.58
CA PRO A 5 -19.52 26.22 15.66
C PRO A 5 -19.49 25.13 14.58
N SER A 6 -19.08 25.50 13.36
CA SER A 6 -18.94 24.53 12.27
C SER A 6 -17.92 23.44 12.61
N LEU A 7 -18.00 22.27 11.98
CA LEU A 7 -17.03 21.18 12.20
C LEU A 7 -15.60 21.62 11.86
N GLU A 8 -15.43 22.47 10.83
CA GLU A 8 -14.12 23.06 10.54
C GLU A 8 -13.62 23.91 11.71
N THR A 9 -14.45 24.82 12.25
CA THR A 9 -14.07 25.65 13.39
C THR A 9 -13.69 24.78 14.60
N ARG A 10 -14.49 23.75 14.89
CA ARG A 10 -14.21 22.80 15.98
C ARG A 10 -12.90 22.04 15.78
N THR A 11 -12.62 21.61 14.55
CA THR A 11 -11.35 20.93 14.20
C THR A 11 -10.15 21.84 14.38
N ARG A 12 -10.25 23.10 13.94
CA ARG A 12 -9.19 24.11 14.13
C ARG A 12 -8.92 24.39 15.61
N THR A 13 -9.99 24.54 16.39
CA THR A 13 -9.89 24.74 17.83
C THR A 13 -9.26 23.54 18.51
N PHE A 14 -9.68 22.32 18.18
CA PHE A 14 -9.10 21.09 18.70
C PHE A 14 -7.58 21.00 18.46
N VAL A 15 -7.12 21.27 17.23
CA VAL A 15 -5.69 21.26 16.91
C VAL A 15 -4.94 22.37 17.65
N ALA A 16 -5.53 23.56 17.79
CA ALA A 16 -4.93 24.65 18.55
C ALA A 16 -4.80 24.32 20.05
N GLU A 17 -5.78 23.62 20.62
CA GLU A 17 -5.73 23.12 22.01
C GLU A 17 -4.60 22.12 22.20
N LEU A 18 -4.44 21.15 21.28
CA LEU A 18 -3.31 20.22 21.29
C LEU A 18 -1.97 20.97 21.22
N ALA A 19 -1.85 21.94 20.32
CA ALA A 19 -0.64 22.75 20.16
C ALA A 19 -0.31 23.59 21.41
N SER A 20 -1.33 23.97 22.20
CA SER A 20 -1.14 24.67 23.46
C SER A 20 -0.96 23.77 24.69
N GLY A 21 -0.91 22.46 24.48
CA GLY A 21 -0.73 21.48 25.56
C GLY A 21 -2.00 21.18 26.37
N GLN A 22 -3.19 21.42 25.80
CA GLN A 22 -4.47 21.08 26.40
C GLN A 22 -4.95 19.70 25.94
N TRP A 23 -4.73 18.70 26.77
CA TRP A 23 -4.99 17.29 26.42
C TRP A 23 -6.31 16.75 26.97
N THR A 24 -6.88 17.39 27.99
CA THR A 24 -8.03 16.87 28.76
C THR A 24 -9.37 17.51 28.42
N HIS A 25 -9.37 18.64 27.71
CA HIS A 25 -10.58 19.38 27.32
C HIS A 25 -10.52 19.79 25.85
N PRO A 26 -10.46 18.84 24.91
CA PRO A 26 -10.55 19.20 23.50
C PRO A 26 -11.92 19.82 23.20
N ALA A 27 -11.95 20.86 22.36
CA ALA A 27 -13.19 21.54 21.92
C ALA A 27 -14.18 20.60 21.21
N THR A 28 -13.83 19.33 21.08
CA THR A 28 -14.56 18.29 20.40
C THR A 28 -14.82 17.12 21.34
N THR A 29 -16.09 16.76 21.48
CA THR A 29 -16.48 15.56 22.25
C THR A 29 -16.14 14.31 21.44
N PHE A 30 -15.41 13.40 22.05
CA PHE A 30 -15.13 12.08 21.48
C PHE A 30 -16.35 11.15 21.69
N ASP A 31 -16.59 10.25 20.75
CA ASP A 31 -17.48 9.13 21.02
C ASP A 31 -16.86 8.16 22.05
N ALA A 32 -17.64 7.20 22.53
CA ALA A 32 -17.19 6.28 23.56
C ALA A 32 -16.01 5.40 23.10
N ALA A 33 -15.99 5.00 21.81
CA ALA A 33 -14.97 4.14 21.26
C ALA A 33 -13.64 4.89 21.13
N LEU A 34 -13.66 6.11 20.59
CA LEU A 34 -12.46 6.93 20.45
C LEU A 34 -11.92 7.40 21.81
N SER A 35 -12.81 7.77 22.76
CA SER A 35 -12.40 8.13 24.13
C SER A 35 -11.63 7.00 24.82
N SER A 36 -12.05 5.75 24.62
CA SER A 36 -11.34 4.59 25.16
C SER A 36 -10.03 4.32 24.43
N ALA A 37 -10.00 4.50 23.10
CA ALA A 37 -8.83 4.18 22.27
C ALA A 37 -7.73 5.23 22.34
N VAL A 38 -8.08 6.50 22.59
CA VAL A 38 -7.17 7.66 22.55
C VAL A 38 -7.31 8.51 23.81
N PRO A 39 -6.85 8.01 24.98
CA PRO A 39 -6.81 8.80 26.21
C PRO A 39 -5.83 9.97 26.10
N ALA A 40 -5.95 10.95 27.01
CA ALA A 40 -5.16 12.20 27.03
C ALA A 40 -3.63 11.96 26.92
N ASP A 41 -3.11 10.94 27.60
CA ASP A 41 -1.68 10.61 27.53
C ASP A 41 -1.25 10.12 26.16
N ARG A 42 -2.12 9.40 25.45
CA ARG A 42 -1.87 8.97 24.08
C ARG A 42 -1.90 10.14 23.10
N LEU A 43 -2.84 11.07 23.26
CA LEU A 43 -2.86 12.33 22.47
C LEU A 43 -1.56 13.12 22.67
N ARG A 44 -1.12 13.27 23.92
CA ARG A 44 0.14 13.93 24.25
C ARG A 44 1.33 13.24 23.57
N ALA A 45 1.42 11.92 23.66
CA ALA A 45 2.51 11.15 23.06
C ALA A 45 2.54 11.30 21.53
N VAL A 46 1.37 11.28 20.87
CA VAL A 46 1.26 11.49 19.41
C VAL A 46 1.73 12.89 19.04
N TRP A 47 1.29 13.92 19.76
CA TRP A 47 1.71 15.31 19.48
C TRP A 47 3.21 15.51 19.67
N GLN A 48 3.78 15.01 20.76
CA GLN A 48 5.22 15.07 21.01
C GLN A 48 6.04 14.33 19.94
N ALA A 49 5.54 13.21 19.44
CA ALA A 49 6.16 12.51 18.33
C ALA A 49 6.14 13.36 17.04
N LEU A 50 5.03 14.06 16.75
CA LEU A 50 4.94 14.99 15.61
C LEU A 50 5.93 16.13 15.75
N GLU A 51 6.03 16.77 16.93
CA GLU A 51 7.00 17.85 17.15
C GLU A 51 8.44 17.36 17.07
N THR A 52 8.71 16.14 17.52
CA THR A 52 10.03 15.54 17.40
C THR A 52 10.41 15.29 15.93
N SER A 53 9.49 14.76 15.13
CA SER A 53 9.72 14.44 13.71
C SER A 53 9.67 15.66 12.80
N ASP A 54 8.67 16.52 12.98
CA ASP A 54 8.36 17.60 12.04
C ASP A 54 8.66 19.01 12.59
N GLY A 55 9.09 19.11 13.85
CA GLY A 55 9.37 20.38 14.53
C GLY A 55 8.12 21.02 15.12
N ALA A 56 8.28 22.23 15.67
CA ALA A 56 7.18 22.94 16.32
C ALA A 56 6.00 23.18 15.34
N PHE A 57 4.77 23.09 15.87
CA PHE A 57 3.57 23.48 15.15
C PHE A 57 3.63 24.97 14.80
N ALA A 58 3.32 25.31 13.54
CA ALA A 58 3.37 26.68 13.03
C ALA A 58 1.98 27.27 12.77
N ALA A 59 1.13 26.55 12.04
CA ALA A 59 -0.20 27.04 11.66
C ALA A 59 -1.15 25.92 11.23
N ALA A 60 -2.46 26.14 11.39
CA ALA A 60 -3.51 25.42 10.70
C ALA A 60 -3.87 26.17 9.41
N GLU A 61 -3.69 25.50 8.27
CA GLU A 61 -3.87 26.07 6.92
C GLU A 61 -5.26 25.71 6.34
N ASP A 62 -5.27 25.09 5.17
CA ASP A 62 -6.48 24.75 4.42
C ASP A 62 -7.28 23.63 5.09
N ALA A 63 -8.59 23.76 5.06
CA ALA A 63 -9.51 22.72 5.52
C ALA A 63 -10.46 22.30 4.40
N ARG A 64 -10.74 21.00 4.33
CA ARG A 64 -11.73 20.41 3.44
C ARG A 64 -12.75 19.64 4.26
N VAL A 65 -14.04 19.91 4.04
CA VAL A 65 -15.15 19.19 4.68
C VAL A 65 -15.89 18.39 3.60
N HIS A 66 -16.13 17.11 3.86
CA HIS A 66 -16.87 16.22 2.96
C HIS A 66 -17.60 15.11 3.73
N GLU A 67 -18.48 14.39 3.07
CA GLU A 67 -19.15 13.22 3.63
C GLU A 67 -18.51 11.93 3.06
N GLU A 68 -18.34 10.94 3.94
CA GLU A 68 -17.76 9.64 3.57
C GLU A 68 -18.35 8.54 4.46
N GLY A 69 -18.97 7.52 3.85
CA GLY A 69 -19.52 6.37 4.58
C GLY A 69 -20.60 6.70 5.61
N GLY A 70 -21.30 7.83 5.47
CA GLY A 70 -22.32 8.33 6.43
C GLY A 70 -21.73 9.10 7.61
N PHE A 71 -20.44 9.40 7.57
CA PHE A 71 -19.73 10.28 8.50
C PHE A 71 -19.40 11.61 7.82
N ARG A 72 -19.24 12.66 8.62
CA ARG A 72 -18.69 13.93 8.15
C ARG A 72 -17.21 13.99 8.48
N VAL A 73 -16.41 14.30 7.49
CA VAL A 73 -14.94 14.28 7.59
C VAL A 73 -14.41 15.69 7.41
N VAL A 74 -13.53 16.12 8.32
CA VAL A 74 -12.75 17.34 8.16
C VAL A 74 -11.29 16.97 8.02
N GLU A 75 -10.68 17.38 6.92
CA GLU A 75 -9.26 17.27 6.67
C GLU A 75 -8.63 18.66 6.81
N LEU A 76 -7.81 18.85 7.84
CA LEU A 76 -7.15 20.12 8.15
C LEU A 76 -5.64 19.98 7.92
N VAL A 77 -5.09 20.77 7.00
CA VAL A 77 -3.65 20.85 6.79
C VAL A 77 -3.01 21.69 7.87
N CYS A 78 -2.01 21.14 8.53
CA CYS A 78 -1.25 21.78 9.61
C CYS A 78 0.22 21.86 9.23
N ALA A 79 0.78 23.06 9.24
CA ALA A 79 2.20 23.31 9.02
C ALA A 79 2.98 23.12 10.32
N PHE A 80 4.11 22.43 10.23
CA PHE A 80 5.15 22.28 11.23
C PHE A 80 6.47 22.85 10.69
N ALA A 81 7.45 23.06 11.52
CA ALA A 81 8.71 23.69 11.11
C ALA A 81 9.45 22.94 10.00
N ARG A 82 9.28 21.63 9.87
CA ARG A 82 9.97 20.78 8.87
C ARG A 82 9.04 20.03 7.92
N GLY A 83 7.72 20.29 7.96
CA GLY A 83 6.77 19.61 7.08
C GLY A 83 5.33 20.01 7.33
N LYS A 84 4.42 19.37 6.60
CA LYS A 84 2.98 19.55 6.80
C LYS A 84 2.31 18.22 7.06
N LYS A 85 1.30 18.21 7.94
CA LYS A 85 0.46 17.06 8.23
C LYS A 85 -1.01 17.39 7.99
N THR A 86 -1.77 16.41 7.51
CA THR A 86 -3.23 16.51 7.45
C THR A 86 -3.80 15.81 8.67
N PHE A 87 -4.52 16.55 9.48
CA PHE A 87 -5.36 16.04 10.54
C PHE A 87 -6.72 15.70 9.95
N ARG A 88 -7.06 14.42 9.91
CA ARG A 88 -8.34 13.92 9.44
C ARG A 88 -9.20 13.55 10.66
N LEU A 89 -10.23 14.34 10.89
CA LEU A 89 -11.21 14.16 11.95
C LEU A 89 -12.51 13.63 11.34
N VAL A 90 -12.99 12.51 11.87
CA VAL A 90 -14.22 11.84 11.41
C VAL A 90 -15.28 12.05 12.47
N PHE A 91 -16.39 12.67 12.11
CA PHE A 91 -17.52 12.98 13.00
C PHE A 91 -18.72 12.11 12.66
N ASP A 92 -19.36 11.56 13.68
CA ASP A 92 -20.62 10.83 13.56
C ASP A 92 -21.82 11.77 13.29
N ARG A 93 -23.04 11.20 13.30
CA ARG A 93 -24.27 11.97 13.06
C ARG A 93 -24.64 12.94 14.17
N GLU A 94 -24.14 12.67 15.37
CA GLU A 94 -24.32 13.49 16.56
C GLU A 94 -23.23 14.56 16.74
N ASP A 95 -22.36 14.74 15.75
CA ASP A 95 -21.20 15.62 15.79
C ASP A 95 -20.13 15.24 16.84
N SER A 96 -20.11 13.99 17.31
CA SER A 96 -19.03 13.47 18.13
C SER A 96 -17.86 13.00 17.26
N LEU A 97 -16.63 13.17 17.75
CA LEU A 97 -15.44 12.71 17.06
C LEU A 97 -15.32 11.19 17.21
N ALA A 98 -15.50 10.47 16.10
CA ALA A 98 -15.45 9.02 16.01
C ALA A 98 -14.12 8.50 15.43
N GLY A 99 -13.28 9.38 14.88
CA GLY A 99 -11.96 9.00 14.38
C GLY A 99 -11.00 10.18 14.27
N LEU A 100 -9.74 9.93 14.63
CA LEU A 100 -8.64 10.90 14.54
C LEU A 100 -7.43 10.24 13.87
N PHE A 101 -7.02 10.80 12.74
CA PHE A 101 -5.87 10.31 11.98
C PHE A 101 -4.96 11.48 11.63
N VAL A 102 -3.65 11.26 11.72
CA VAL A 102 -2.64 12.22 11.27
C VAL A 102 -1.81 11.54 10.20
N ARG A 103 -1.69 12.21 9.06
CA ARG A 103 -0.92 11.72 7.92
C ARG A 103 -0.10 12.86 7.32
N PRO A 104 0.95 12.59 6.53
CA PRO A 104 1.60 13.63 5.75
C PRO A 104 0.55 14.43 4.95
N ALA A 105 0.66 15.76 4.94
CA ALA A 105 -0.24 16.56 4.12
C ALA A 105 -0.02 16.22 2.65
N GLU A 106 -1.12 16.08 1.91
CA GLU A 106 -0.99 16.08 0.45
C GLU A 106 -0.45 17.46 0.08
N THR A 107 0.85 17.53 -0.21
CA THR A 107 1.40 18.70 -0.89
C THR A 107 0.62 18.87 -2.17
N ALA A 108 0.21 20.10 -2.49
CA ALA A 108 -0.55 20.47 -3.67
C ALA A 108 -0.18 19.57 -4.84
N ALA A 109 -1.14 18.78 -5.33
CA ALA A 109 -1.08 17.67 -6.27
C ALA A 109 0.37 17.25 -6.54
N SER A 110 0.85 16.12 -5.95
CA SER A 110 2.18 15.65 -6.27
C SER A 110 2.37 15.84 -7.77
N SER A 111 3.32 16.67 -8.17
CA SER A 111 3.51 16.99 -9.58
C SER A 111 3.53 15.68 -10.34
N ALA A 112 2.86 15.61 -11.48
CA ALA A 112 2.88 14.37 -12.27
C ALA A 112 4.35 13.97 -12.45
N PRO A 113 4.69 12.68 -12.27
CA PRO A 113 6.06 12.24 -12.46
C PRO A 113 6.53 12.64 -13.85
N ALA A 114 7.80 13.03 -14.00
CA ALA A 114 8.35 13.54 -15.26
C ALA A 114 8.17 12.57 -16.45
N HIS A 115 8.00 11.29 -16.16
CA HIS A 115 7.75 10.23 -17.15
C HIS A 115 6.29 10.09 -17.56
N ALA A 116 5.35 10.76 -16.89
CA ALA A 116 3.94 10.76 -17.23
C ALA A 116 3.57 11.94 -18.14
N ARG A 117 2.65 11.71 -19.04
CA ARG A 117 2.04 12.69 -19.94
C ARG A 117 0.54 12.73 -19.71
N PRO A 118 0.03 13.55 -18.76
CA PRO A 118 -1.39 13.55 -18.37
C PRO A 118 -2.37 13.77 -19.54
N GLY A 119 -1.93 14.44 -20.61
CA GLY A 119 -2.74 14.60 -21.83
C GLY A 119 -2.89 13.35 -22.68
N ALA A 120 -2.10 12.29 -22.44
CA ALA A 120 -2.06 11.06 -23.23
C ALA A 120 -3.07 9.98 -22.78
N PHE A 121 -3.74 10.17 -21.64
CA PHE A 121 -4.68 9.21 -21.08
C PHE A 121 -5.89 9.92 -20.44
N GLU A 122 -6.85 9.15 -20.02
CA GLU A 122 -7.96 9.57 -19.17
C GLU A 122 -8.14 8.60 -18.01
N GLU A 123 -8.72 9.06 -16.91
CA GLU A 123 -9.06 8.23 -15.76
C GLU A 123 -10.57 8.10 -15.65
N ARG A 124 -11.03 6.87 -15.40
CA ARG A 124 -12.45 6.56 -15.20
C ARG A 124 -12.61 5.83 -13.88
N GLU A 125 -13.56 6.26 -13.06
CA GLU A 125 -13.96 5.48 -11.89
C GLU A 125 -14.64 4.18 -12.33
N VAL A 126 -14.28 3.09 -11.67
CA VAL A 126 -14.82 1.75 -11.90
C VAL A 126 -15.06 1.05 -10.57
N THR A 127 -15.80 -0.04 -10.62
CA THR A 127 -16.04 -0.90 -9.46
C THR A 127 -15.49 -2.28 -9.73
N VAL A 128 -14.66 -2.80 -8.82
CA VAL A 128 -14.08 -4.15 -8.87
C VAL A 128 -14.88 -5.06 -7.95
N GLY A 129 -15.37 -6.18 -8.49
CA GLY A 129 -16.21 -7.13 -7.76
C GLY A 129 -17.63 -6.63 -7.49
N ALA A 130 -18.43 -7.47 -6.88
CA ALA A 130 -19.82 -7.17 -6.55
C ALA A 130 -20.08 -7.20 -5.02
N ALA A 131 -19.39 -8.09 -4.30
CA ALA A 131 -19.55 -8.25 -2.85
C ALA A 131 -18.24 -8.72 -2.19
N PRO A 132 -17.40 -7.80 -1.68
CA PRO A 132 -17.60 -6.34 -1.65
C PRO A 132 -17.33 -5.68 -3.00
N ALA A 133 -18.04 -4.59 -3.30
CA ALA A 133 -17.78 -3.71 -4.42
C ALA A 133 -16.63 -2.76 -4.04
N LEU A 134 -15.48 -2.89 -4.68
CA LEU A 134 -14.29 -2.08 -4.37
C LEU A 134 -14.16 -0.93 -5.38
N PRO A 135 -14.10 0.33 -4.94
CA PRO A 135 -13.83 1.46 -5.82
C PRO A 135 -12.46 1.30 -6.49
N GLY A 136 -12.39 1.63 -7.77
CA GLY A 136 -11.16 1.58 -8.56
C GLY A 136 -11.08 2.69 -9.58
N THR A 137 -9.91 2.85 -10.16
CA THR A 137 -9.65 3.77 -11.27
C THR A 137 -9.03 3.01 -12.43
N LEU A 138 -9.65 3.09 -13.59
CA LEU A 138 -9.09 2.65 -14.86
C LEU A 138 -8.42 3.85 -15.53
N THR A 139 -7.11 3.81 -15.64
CA THR A 139 -6.31 4.78 -16.41
C THR A 139 -6.18 4.24 -17.84
N LEU A 140 -6.86 4.87 -18.80
CA LEU A 140 -6.98 4.39 -20.18
C LEU A 140 -6.20 5.30 -21.14
N PRO A 141 -5.28 4.78 -21.95
CA PRO A 141 -4.62 5.57 -22.99
C PRO A 141 -5.62 6.17 -23.98
N LYS A 142 -5.36 7.39 -24.48
CA LYS A 142 -6.12 7.99 -25.56
C LYS A 142 -5.66 7.42 -26.90
N GLY A 143 -6.60 7.24 -27.84
CA GLY A 143 -6.34 6.77 -29.21
C GLY A 143 -7.16 5.54 -29.58
N ALA A 144 -6.76 4.93 -30.68
CA ALA A 144 -7.43 3.73 -31.19
C ALA A 144 -6.87 2.48 -30.46
N GLY A 145 -7.69 1.87 -29.58
CA GLY A 145 -7.41 0.56 -29.01
C GLY A 145 -7.53 -0.57 -30.04
N PRO A 146 -7.56 -1.85 -29.62
CA PRO A 146 -7.57 -2.26 -28.22
C PRO A 146 -6.19 -2.19 -27.57
N PHE A 147 -6.14 -1.71 -26.32
CA PHE A 147 -4.90 -1.56 -25.56
C PHE A 147 -4.56 -2.82 -24.74
N PRO A 148 -3.28 -3.15 -24.52
CA PRO A 148 -2.89 -4.03 -23.44
C PRO A 148 -3.27 -3.39 -22.10
N ALA A 149 -3.53 -4.22 -21.11
CA ALA A 149 -3.89 -3.73 -19.79
C ALA A 149 -3.19 -4.48 -18.66
N VAL A 150 -2.98 -3.83 -17.54
CA VAL A 150 -2.39 -4.42 -16.33
C VAL A 150 -3.24 -4.11 -15.10
N VAL A 151 -3.48 -5.15 -14.28
CA VAL A 151 -4.03 -5.02 -12.94
C VAL A 151 -2.89 -4.84 -11.95
N LEU A 152 -2.99 -3.85 -11.05
CA LEU A 152 -2.03 -3.65 -9.96
C LEU A 152 -2.56 -4.30 -8.68
N VAL A 153 -1.76 -5.18 -8.06
CA VAL A 153 -2.08 -5.91 -6.83
C VAL A 153 -1.15 -5.46 -5.72
N HIS A 154 -1.74 -4.95 -4.65
CA HIS A 154 -1.08 -4.27 -3.55
C HIS A 154 -0.16 -5.15 -2.71
N GLY A 155 0.79 -4.48 -2.05
CA GLY A 155 1.56 -4.98 -0.92
C GLY A 155 0.72 -5.18 0.35
N SER A 156 1.39 -5.50 1.46
CA SER A 156 0.77 -5.73 2.76
C SER A 156 0.18 -4.44 3.37
N GLY A 157 -0.83 -4.61 4.23
CA GLY A 157 -1.51 -3.51 4.89
C GLY A 157 -2.73 -2.98 4.12
N PRO A 158 -3.52 -2.11 4.77
CA PRO A 158 -4.75 -1.54 4.20
C PRO A 158 -4.42 -0.37 3.26
N SER A 159 -4.10 -0.67 2.02
CA SER A 159 -3.66 0.31 1.02
C SER A 159 -4.83 0.92 0.24
N ASP A 160 -4.72 2.21 -0.09
CA ASP A 160 -5.57 2.84 -1.10
C ASP A 160 -5.17 2.40 -2.51
N ARG A 161 -5.97 2.78 -3.51
CA ARG A 161 -5.73 2.42 -4.92
C ARG A 161 -4.39 2.92 -5.47
N ASP A 162 -3.81 3.95 -4.85
CA ASP A 162 -2.51 4.53 -5.23
C ASP A 162 -1.33 3.83 -4.54
N GLU A 163 -1.62 2.90 -3.59
CA GLU A 163 -0.64 2.28 -2.69
C GLU A 163 0.20 3.33 -1.96
N SER A 164 -0.49 4.33 -1.40
CA SER A 164 0.17 5.46 -0.75
C SER A 164 0.96 5.04 0.48
N VAL A 165 2.26 5.31 0.48
CA VAL A 165 3.18 5.10 1.61
C VAL A 165 3.91 6.41 1.89
N GLY A 166 3.61 7.05 3.03
CA GLY A 166 4.12 8.38 3.31
C GLY A 166 3.72 9.38 2.23
N ALA A 167 4.71 10.01 1.61
CA ALA A 167 4.51 10.98 0.53
C ALA A 167 4.55 10.37 -0.89
N VAL A 168 4.73 9.05 -1.01
CA VAL A 168 4.91 8.35 -2.29
C VAL A 168 3.63 7.63 -2.70
N LYS A 169 3.30 7.62 -3.99
CA LYS A 169 2.12 6.97 -4.58
C LYS A 169 2.50 6.05 -5.74
N PRO A 170 3.16 4.92 -5.47
CA PRO A 170 3.77 4.11 -6.52
C PRO A 170 2.78 3.60 -7.56
N PHE A 171 1.57 3.20 -7.17
CA PHE A 171 0.58 2.71 -8.14
C PHE A 171 0.01 3.83 -9.03
N LYS A 172 -0.10 5.06 -8.52
CA LYS A 172 -0.48 6.20 -9.35
C LYS A 172 0.60 6.51 -10.37
N ASP A 173 1.86 6.51 -9.95
CA ASP A 173 3.00 6.77 -10.83
C ASP A 173 3.12 5.71 -11.94
N LEU A 174 2.98 4.43 -11.58
CA LEU A 174 2.95 3.32 -12.54
C LEU A 174 1.77 3.48 -13.51
N ALA A 175 0.57 3.79 -13.00
CA ALA A 175 -0.62 3.93 -13.84
C ALA A 175 -0.47 5.05 -14.87
N TRP A 176 -0.02 6.22 -14.44
CA TRP A 176 0.16 7.36 -15.32
C TRP A 176 1.31 7.17 -16.30
N GLY A 177 2.41 6.57 -15.82
CA GLY A 177 3.56 6.28 -16.64
C GLY A 177 3.29 5.24 -17.73
N LEU A 178 2.64 4.13 -17.38
CA LEU A 178 2.28 3.06 -18.31
C LEU A 178 1.20 3.50 -19.29
N ALA A 179 0.18 4.24 -18.83
CA ALA A 179 -0.86 4.76 -19.71
C ALA A 179 -0.29 5.77 -20.74
N SER A 180 0.70 6.56 -20.33
CA SER A 180 1.45 7.43 -21.26
C SER A 180 2.23 6.67 -22.34
N ARG A 181 2.40 5.34 -22.17
CA ARG A 181 3.08 4.41 -23.09
C ARG A 181 2.12 3.44 -23.77
N GLY A 182 0.82 3.69 -23.68
CA GLY A 182 -0.19 2.89 -24.38
C GLY A 182 -0.61 1.61 -23.65
N VAL A 183 -0.38 1.49 -22.36
CA VAL A 183 -0.84 0.37 -21.52
C VAL A 183 -1.92 0.86 -20.57
N ALA A 184 -3.12 0.32 -20.64
CA ALA A 184 -4.18 0.63 -19.68
C ALA A 184 -3.86 0.04 -18.30
N VAL A 185 -4.26 0.72 -17.23
CA VAL A 185 -3.93 0.29 -15.86
C VAL A 185 -5.18 0.35 -14.98
N LEU A 186 -5.46 -0.76 -14.29
CA LEU A 186 -6.49 -0.84 -13.28
C LEU A 186 -5.86 -0.90 -11.88
N ARG A 187 -6.21 0.05 -11.03
CA ARG A 187 -5.91 0.11 -9.61
C ARG A 187 -7.20 0.28 -8.81
N TYR A 188 -7.27 -0.32 -7.62
CA TYR A 188 -8.50 -0.37 -6.82
C TYR A 188 -8.19 -0.29 -5.33
N GLU A 189 -9.17 0.10 -4.51
CA GLU A 189 -9.03 0.10 -3.06
C GLU A 189 -8.83 -1.33 -2.55
N LYS A 190 -7.78 -1.57 -1.76
CA LYS A 190 -7.55 -2.89 -1.17
C LYS A 190 -8.71 -3.26 -0.25
N ARG A 191 -9.13 -4.53 -0.25
CA ARG A 191 -10.26 -5.00 0.56
C ARG A 191 -10.07 -4.70 2.04
N SER A 192 -8.87 -4.89 2.59
CA SER A 192 -8.56 -4.61 4.00
C SER A 192 -8.71 -3.13 4.39
N ARG A 193 -8.67 -2.21 3.41
CA ARG A 193 -8.95 -0.79 3.63
C ARG A 193 -10.43 -0.45 3.53
N HIS A 194 -11.09 -0.94 2.47
CA HIS A 194 -12.45 -0.49 2.10
C HIS A 194 -13.56 -1.32 2.74
N ALA A 195 -13.38 -2.64 2.81
CA ALA A 195 -14.37 -3.59 3.32
C ALA A 195 -13.71 -4.72 4.11
N PRO A 196 -13.11 -4.44 5.28
CA PRO A 196 -12.30 -5.41 6.03
C PRO A 196 -13.12 -6.57 6.63
N ALA A 197 -14.44 -6.40 6.75
CA ALA A 197 -15.29 -7.44 7.33
C ALA A 197 -15.23 -8.75 6.52
N GLY A 198 -15.11 -9.89 7.22
CA GLY A 198 -15.09 -11.22 6.62
C GLY A 198 -13.77 -11.59 5.94
N ILE A 199 -12.68 -10.84 6.15
CA ILE A 199 -11.34 -11.26 5.75
C ILE A 199 -10.84 -12.26 6.79
N VAL A 200 -10.59 -13.49 6.36
CA VAL A 200 -10.01 -14.55 7.20
C VAL A 200 -8.76 -15.18 6.58
N THR A 201 -8.56 -15.04 5.27
CA THR A 201 -7.45 -15.61 4.52
C THR A 201 -6.76 -14.55 3.64
N GLN A 202 -5.54 -14.81 3.13
CA GLN A 202 -4.90 -13.97 2.13
C GLN A 202 -5.66 -13.99 0.79
N ARG A 203 -6.33 -15.10 0.50
CA ARG A 203 -7.23 -15.20 -0.65
C ARG A 203 -8.37 -14.19 -0.54
N ASP A 204 -9.00 -14.07 0.64
CA ASP A 204 -10.07 -13.10 0.86
C ASP A 204 -9.57 -11.66 0.73
N GLU A 205 -8.38 -11.38 1.27
CA GLU A 205 -7.83 -10.03 1.29
C GLU A 205 -7.35 -9.56 -0.09
N VAL A 206 -6.69 -10.44 -0.86
CA VAL A 206 -5.91 -10.05 -2.03
C VAL A 206 -6.40 -10.73 -3.31
N GLU A 207 -6.48 -12.08 -3.31
CA GLU A 207 -6.65 -12.82 -4.56
C GLU A 207 -8.04 -12.66 -5.17
N SER A 208 -9.09 -12.68 -4.34
CA SER A 208 -10.48 -12.55 -4.82
C SER A 208 -10.68 -11.25 -5.59
N ALA A 209 -10.20 -10.13 -5.04
CA ALA A 209 -10.28 -8.83 -5.71
C ALA A 209 -9.42 -8.76 -6.98
N ALA A 210 -8.25 -9.41 -6.98
CA ALA A 210 -7.40 -9.50 -8.17
C ALA A 210 -8.08 -10.28 -9.31
N HIS A 211 -8.77 -11.38 -9.00
CA HIS A 211 -9.57 -12.13 -9.98
C HIS A 211 -10.69 -11.27 -10.58
N ASP A 212 -11.44 -10.57 -9.72
CA ASP A 212 -12.51 -9.67 -10.17
C ASP A 212 -11.98 -8.53 -11.05
N ALA A 213 -10.80 -7.99 -10.71
CA ALA A 213 -10.13 -6.93 -11.47
C ALA A 213 -9.67 -7.43 -12.86
N ILE A 214 -9.12 -8.65 -12.94
CA ILE A 214 -8.75 -9.29 -14.22
C ILE A 214 -10.01 -9.47 -15.09
N GLU A 215 -11.10 -10.00 -14.54
CA GLU A 215 -12.36 -10.21 -15.25
C GLU A 215 -12.99 -8.89 -15.71
N LEU A 216 -12.85 -7.82 -14.92
CA LEU A 216 -13.29 -6.48 -15.32
C LEU A 216 -12.53 -5.99 -16.56
N LEU A 217 -11.19 -6.10 -16.57
CA LEU A 217 -10.38 -5.69 -17.73
C LEU A 217 -10.71 -6.51 -18.98
N VAL A 218 -10.85 -7.83 -18.85
CA VAL A 218 -11.19 -8.73 -19.98
C VAL A 218 -12.50 -8.33 -20.66
N ARG A 219 -13.45 -7.76 -19.90
CA ARG A 219 -14.80 -7.33 -20.42
C ARG A 219 -14.86 -5.86 -20.79
N THR A 220 -13.80 -5.09 -20.51
CA THR A 220 -13.83 -3.63 -20.72
C THR A 220 -13.62 -3.29 -22.20
N PRO A 221 -14.55 -2.55 -22.84
CA PRO A 221 -14.35 -2.07 -24.21
C PRO A 221 -13.07 -1.22 -24.33
N GLY A 222 -12.33 -1.44 -25.43
CA GLY A 222 -11.06 -0.76 -25.68
C GLY A 222 -9.83 -1.45 -25.08
N ILE A 223 -10.00 -2.52 -24.29
CA ILE A 223 -8.94 -3.41 -23.82
C ILE A 223 -8.86 -4.65 -24.70
N ASP A 224 -7.63 -5.09 -24.99
CA ASP A 224 -7.40 -6.38 -25.65
C ASP A 224 -7.49 -7.50 -24.60
N PRO A 225 -8.52 -8.36 -24.63
CA PRO A 225 -8.72 -9.42 -23.63
C PRO A 225 -7.63 -10.49 -23.66
N LYS A 226 -6.83 -10.56 -24.71
CA LYS A 226 -5.68 -11.48 -24.83
C LYS A 226 -4.38 -10.88 -24.31
N ARG A 227 -4.41 -9.60 -23.94
CA ARG A 227 -3.25 -8.84 -23.49
C ARG A 227 -3.49 -8.20 -22.11
N VAL A 228 -4.09 -8.98 -21.21
CA VAL A 228 -4.26 -8.61 -19.80
C VAL A 228 -3.11 -9.20 -19.00
N PHE A 229 -2.43 -8.34 -18.25
CA PHE A 229 -1.28 -8.66 -17.42
C PHE A 229 -1.61 -8.45 -15.94
N LEU A 230 -0.85 -9.10 -15.06
CA LEU A 230 -0.88 -8.91 -13.62
C LEU A 230 0.44 -8.28 -13.18
N LEU A 231 0.40 -7.24 -12.36
CA LEU A 231 1.56 -6.71 -11.64
C LEU A 231 1.26 -6.78 -10.15
N GLY A 232 2.06 -7.56 -9.41
CA GLY A 232 1.98 -7.63 -7.96
C GLY A 232 3.19 -6.96 -7.33
N HIS A 233 2.95 -6.06 -6.35
CA HIS A 233 3.98 -5.43 -5.55
C HIS A 233 4.06 -6.09 -4.17
N SER A 234 5.26 -6.36 -3.66
CA SER A 234 5.48 -6.86 -2.29
C SER A 234 4.64 -8.11 -1.99
N GLN A 235 3.66 -8.08 -1.09
CA GLN A 235 2.70 -9.18 -0.85
C GLN A 235 1.96 -9.57 -2.14
N GLY A 236 1.55 -8.59 -2.95
CA GLY A 236 0.96 -8.86 -4.26
C GLY A 236 1.93 -9.59 -5.18
N GLY A 237 3.21 -9.28 -5.12
CA GLY A 237 4.28 -9.99 -5.84
C GLY A 237 4.52 -11.41 -5.33
N TYR A 238 4.43 -11.62 -4.00
CA TYR A 238 4.47 -12.94 -3.38
C TYR A 238 3.30 -13.82 -3.86
N LEU A 239 2.09 -13.25 -3.96
CA LEU A 239 0.88 -13.97 -4.37
C LEU A 239 0.67 -14.02 -5.90
N ALA A 240 1.39 -13.20 -6.68
CA ALA A 240 1.19 -13.10 -8.13
C ALA A 240 1.26 -14.45 -8.87
N PRO A 241 2.17 -15.38 -8.57
CA PRO A 241 2.17 -16.70 -9.20
C PRO A 241 0.90 -17.50 -8.93
N ARG A 242 0.37 -17.47 -7.69
CA ARG A 242 -0.86 -18.18 -7.30
C ARG A 242 -2.10 -17.58 -7.96
N ILE A 243 -2.15 -16.24 -8.07
CA ILE A 243 -3.20 -15.53 -8.82
C ILE A 243 -3.13 -15.91 -10.30
N ALA A 244 -1.94 -15.96 -10.88
CA ALA A 244 -1.76 -16.30 -12.29
C ALA A 244 -2.07 -17.78 -12.60
N GLU A 245 -1.72 -18.71 -11.72
CA GLU A 245 -2.08 -20.13 -11.84
C GLU A 245 -3.61 -20.32 -11.94
N ALA A 246 -4.37 -19.53 -11.17
CA ALA A 246 -5.83 -19.53 -11.24
C ALA A 246 -6.40 -18.74 -12.44
N ASN A 247 -5.56 -17.97 -13.17
CA ASN A 247 -5.95 -17.17 -14.34
C ASN A 247 -5.05 -17.46 -15.55
N PRO A 248 -5.15 -18.63 -16.17
CA PRO A 248 -4.23 -19.05 -17.25
C PRO A 248 -4.37 -18.22 -18.53
N ARG A 249 -5.34 -17.31 -18.61
CA ARG A 249 -5.53 -16.34 -19.71
C ARG A 249 -4.62 -15.12 -19.62
N LEU A 250 -3.93 -14.91 -18.51
CA LEU A 250 -3.02 -13.77 -18.35
C LEU A 250 -1.90 -13.84 -19.40
N ALA A 251 -1.66 -12.71 -20.05
CA ALA A 251 -0.60 -12.57 -21.04
C ALA A 251 0.80 -12.56 -20.41
N GLY A 252 0.90 -12.28 -19.13
CA GLY A 252 2.13 -12.32 -18.36
C GLY A 252 1.98 -11.75 -16.95
N VAL A 253 3.03 -11.92 -16.15
CA VAL A 253 3.09 -11.53 -14.73
C VAL A 253 4.31 -10.66 -14.49
N VAL A 254 4.12 -9.53 -13.81
CA VAL A 254 5.20 -8.68 -13.28
C VAL A 254 5.24 -8.84 -11.77
N ILE A 255 6.38 -9.23 -11.25
CA ILE A 255 6.68 -9.34 -9.82
C ILE A 255 7.57 -8.16 -9.43
N LEU A 256 7.02 -7.23 -8.69
CA LEU A 256 7.68 -5.99 -8.27
C LEU A 256 8.03 -6.10 -6.79
N ALA A 257 9.31 -6.26 -6.43
CA ALA A 257 9.77 -6.47 -5.06
C ALA A 257 8.99 -7.58 -4.32
N GLY A 258 8.70 -8.69 -5.00
CA GLY A 258 7.94 -9.81 -4.44
C GLY A 258 8.81 -10.78 -3.67
N SER A 259 8.41 -11.14 -2.44
CA SER A 259 9.12 -12.12 -1.62
C SER A 259 9.02 -13.53 -2.20
N THR A 260 10.06 -14.34 -1.99
CA THR A 260 10.08 -15.79 -2.27
C THR A 260 9.80 -16.62 -1.02
N ARG A 261 9.71 -15.96 0.13
CA ARG A 261 9.59 -16.55 1.46
C ARG A 261 8.31 -16.07 2.15
N PRO A 262 7.83 -16.76 3.19
CA PRO A 262 6.73 -16.26 4.01
C PRO A 262 6.98 -14.82 4.51
N LEU A 263 5.94 -13.99 4.51
CA LEU A 263 6.04 -12.57 4.88
C LEU A 263 6.61 -12.36 6.30
N VAL A 264 6.43 -13.32 7.21
CA VAL A 264 7.00 -13.26 8.56
C VAL A 264 8.54 -13.33 8.54
N ASP A 265 9.14 -14.02 7.58
CA ASP A 265 10.60 -14.07 7.42
C ASP A 265 11.14 -12.71 6.99
N SER A 266 10.46 -12.03 6.07
CA SER A 266 10.80 -10.67 5.65
C SER A 266 10.67 -9.68 6.82
N LEU A 267 9.63 -9.80 7.67
CA LEU A 267 9.47 -8.98 8.87
C LEU A 267 10.63 -9.17 9.85
N ILE A 268 11.04 -10.40 10.11
CA ILE A 268 12.17 -10.69 10.99
C ILE A 268 13.49 -10.10 10.42
N GLU A 269 13.68 -10.20 9.11
CA GLU A 269 14.85 -9.64 8.43
C GLU A 269 14.89 -8.11 8.53
N GLN A 270 13.75 -7.44 8.30
CA GLN A 270 13.61 -5.99 8.49
C GLN A 270 13.94 -5.56 9.93
N LEU A 271 13.35 -6.23 10.92
CA LEU A 271 13.62 -5.93 12.33
C LEU A 271 15.08 -6.21 12.70
N THR A 272 15.68 -7.27 12.15
CA THR A 272 17.10 -7.57 12.33
C THR A 272 17.96 -6.46 11.74
N TYR A 273 17.66 -6.00 10.52
CA TYR A 273 18.36 -4.87 9.90
C TYR A 273 18.30 -3.62 10.78
N PHE A 274 17.13 -3.23 11.29
CA PHE A 274 17.00 -2.06 12.17
C PHE A 274 17.75 -2.23 13.50
N THR A 275 17.80 -3.45 14.07
CA THR A 275 18.59 -3.69 15.28
C THR A 275 20.09 -3.54 15.02
N THR A 276 20.57 -3.75 13.79
CA THR A 276 21.99 -3.47 13.45
C THR A 276 22.26 -1.97 13.36
N LEU A 277 21.28 -1.18 12.89
CA LEU A 277 21.40 0.29 12.83
C LEU A 277 21.27 0.95 14.21
N SER A 278 20.49 0.36 15.10
CA SER A 278 20.21 0.89 16.45
C SER A 278 20.42 -0.18 17.52
N PRO A 279 21.67 -0.62 17.77
CA PRO A 279 21.94 -1.78 18.62
C PRO A 279 21.64 -1.59 20.11
N LYS A 280 21.35 -0.36 20.55
CA LYS A 280 20.98 -0.04 21.94
C LYS A 280 19.46 0.13 22.14
N ASP A 281 18.67 0.04 21.07
CA ASP A 281 17.21 0.18 21.14
C ASP A 281 16.59 -1.12 21.66
N GLU A 282 16.23 -1.12 22.95
CA GLU A 282 15.61 -2.26 23.61
C GLU A 282 14.19 -2.53 23.10
N ALA A 283 13.43 -1.48 22.74
CA ALA A 283 12.09 -1.64 22.20
C ALA A 283 12.12 -2.34 20.83
N LEU A 284 13.11 -2.04 20.01
CA LEU A 284 13.31 -2.69 18.72
C LEU A 284 13.72 -4.16 18.87
N ARG A 285 14.58 -4.46 19.86
CA ARG A 285 14.92 -5.86 20.18
C ARG A 285 13.69 -6.65 20.64
N ALA A 286 12.90 -6.06 21.54
CA ALA A 286 11.65 -6.69 22.00
C ALA A 286 10.69 -6.97 20.83
N LYS A 287 10.58 -6.07 19.84
CA LYS A 287 9.81 -6.31 18.61
C LYS A 287 10.37 -7.46 17.78
N LEU A 288 11.69 -7.56 17.66
CA LEU A 288 12.34 -8.67 16.95
C LEU A 288 12.06 -10.01 17.64
N ASP A 289 12.14 -10.06 18.96
CA ASP A 289 11.86 -11.28 19.71
C ASP A 289 10.38 -11.65 19.64
N ALA A 290 9.47 -10.66 19.68
CA ALA A 290 8.06 -10.88 19.44
C ALA A 290 7.78 -11.40 18.02
N ALA A 291 8.49 -10.92 17.00
CA ALA A 291 8.35 -11.42 15.64
C ALA A 291 8.85 -12.88 15.49
N ARG A 292 9.89 -13.25 16.21
CA ARG A 292 10.38 -14.65 16.25
C ARG A 292 9.38 -15.58 16.94
N ALA A 293 8.81 -15.16 18.07
CA ALA A 293 7.76 -15.91 18.76
C ALA A 293 6.50 -16.05 17.90
N PHE A 294 6.12 -14.96 17.21
CA PHE A 294 5.04 -14.96 16.24
C PHE A 294 5.27 -15.99 15.12
N LYS A 295 6.49 -16.03 14.53
CA LYS A 295 6.86 -17.03 13.53
C LYS A 295 6.65 -18.46 14.07
N GLN A 296 7.17 -18.74 15.27
CA GLN A 296 6.98 -20.05 15.91
C GLN A 296 5.51 -20.41 16.06
N ARG A 297 4.65 -19.43 16.42
CA ARG A 297 3.19 -19.70 16.56
C ARG A 297 2.53 -19.98 15.22
N VAL A 298 2.79 -19.18 14.18
CA VAL A 298 2.13 -19.37 12.88
C VAL A 298 2.61 -20.60 12.12
N GLU A 299 3.81 -21.09 12.42
CA GLU A 299 4.35 -22.33 11.86
C GLU A 299 3.99 -23.56 12.67
N ALA A 300 3.52 -23.40 13.90
CA ALA A 300 3.21 -24.53 14.77
C ALA A 300 2.14 -25.46 14.15
N PRO A 301 2.30 -26.78 14.27
CA PRO A 301 1.40 -27.74 13.64
C PRO A 301 -0.02 -27.72 14.23
N ASP A 302 -0.17 -27.22 15.45
CA ASP A 302 -1.43 -27.09 16.18
C ASP A 302 -2.11 -25.73 16.00
N LEU A 303 -1.63 -24.85 15.11
CA LEU A 303 -2.31 -23.60 14.79
C LEU A 303 -3.71 -23.89 14.26
N ARG A 304 -4.71 -23.31 14.92
CA ARG A 304 -6.11 -23.48 14.52
C ARG A 304 -6.56 -22.34 13.61
N ALA A 305 -7.44 -22.66 12.67
CA ALA A 305 -7.97 -21.67 11.71
C ALA A 305 -8.78 -20.55 12.39
N ASP A 306 -9.47 -20.85 13.50
CA ASP A 306 -10.31 -19.91 14.24
C ASP A 306 -9.56 -19.12 15.33
N GLU A 307 -8.30 -19.44 15.57
CA GLU A 307 -7.45 -18.78 16.56
C GLU A 307 -7.13 -17.33 16.18
N ASP A 308 -7.20 -16.42 17.16
CA ASP A 308 -6.74 -15.05 16.96
C ASP A 308 -5.22 -14.98 17.16
N VAL A 309 -4.52 -14.60 16.10
CA VAL A 309 -3.06 -14.45 16.09
C VAL A 309 -2.72 -12.97 16.06
N VAL A 310 -2.01 -12.49 17.07
CA VAL A 310 -1.65 -11.07 17.24
C VAL A 310 -0.34 -10.79 16.55
N PHE A 311 -0.33 -9.78 15.66
CA PHE A 311 0.90 -9.34 15.00
C PHE A 311 1.84 -8.58 15.95
N PRO A 312 3.15 -8.74 15.82
CA PRO A 312 4.16 -8.02 16.63
C PRO A 312 4.12 -6.51 16.47
N ILE A 313 3.52 -6.03 15.37
CA ILE A 313 3.37 -4.61 15.04
C ILE A 313 1.97 -4.06 15.35
N GLY A 314 1.12 -4.88 15.97
CA GLY A 314 -0.26 -4.55 16.34
C GLY A 314 -1.31 -5.11 15.40
N GLY A 315 -2.52 -5.27 15.92
CA GLY A 315 -3.63 -5.92 15.22
C GLY A 315 -3.61 -7.45 15.37
N SER A 316 -4.72 -8.09 14.98
CA SER A 316 -4.86 -9.56 14.97
C SER A 316 -5.57 -10.02 13.73
N VAL A 317 -5.27 -11.26 13.32
CA VAL A 317 -5.97 -11.98 12.26
C VAL A 317 -6.23 -13.42 12.71
N LYS A 318 -7.14 -14.10 12.02
CA LYS A 318 -7.37 -15.51 12.27
C LYS A 318 -6.19 -16.38 11.80
N GLY A 319 -5.95 -17.50 12.49
CA GLY A 319 -4.91 -18.46 12.09
C GLY A 319 -5.09 -18.96 10.67
N ALA A 320 -6.33 -18.98 10.15
CA ALA A 320 -6.65 -19.29 8.76
C ALA A 320 -5.85 -18.43 7.75
N TYR A 321 -5.50 -17.19 8.11
CA TYR A 321 -4.71 -16.29 7.28
C TYR A 321 -3.31 -16.84 6.94
N PHE A 322 -2.69 -17.52 7.91
CA PHE A 322 -1.38 -18.16 7.75
C PHE A 322 -1.50 -19.58 7.20
N LEU A 323 -2.56 -20.29 7.58
CA LEU A 323 -2.83 -21.64 7.07
C LEU A 323 -3.12 -21.63 5.57
N ASP A 324 -3.73 -20.56 5.04
CA ASP A 324 -4.02 -20.39 3.61
C ASP A 324 -2.77 -20.43 2.73
N VAL A 325 -1.65 -19.94 3.25
CA VAL A 325 -0.35 -19.90 2.53
C VAL A 325 0.69 -20.86 3.10
N ARG A 326 0.28 -21.76 4.00
CA ARG A 326 1.21 -22.75 4.56
C ARG A 326 1.67 -23.71 3.48
N GLY A 327 3.01 -23.80 3.30
CA GLY A 327 3.61 -24.61 2.26
C GLY A 327 3.56 -24.00 0.86
N TYR A 328 3.06 -22.76 0.71
CA TYR A 328 3.11 -22.06 -0.56
C TYR A 328 4.55 -21.66 -0.88
N ASP A 329 5.01 -22.07 -2.05
CA ASP A 329 6.32 -21.76 -2.62
C ASP A 329 6.12 -20.97 -3.92
N PRO A 330 6.19 -19.62 -3.86
CA PRO A 330 5.96 -18.77 -5.03
C PRO A 330 6.87 -19.10 -6.22
N PRO A 331 8.20 -19.30 -6.04
CA PRO A 331 9.09 -19.72 -7.11
C PRO A 331 8.70 -21.05 -7.76
N ALA A 332 8.31 -22.03 -6.97
CA ALA A 332 7.89 -23.34 -7.50
C ALA A 332 6.60 -23.26 -8.34
N VAL A 333 5.65 -22.41 -7.93
CA VAL A 333 4.43 -22.15 -8.70
C VAL A 333 4.77 -21.35 -9.96
N ALA A 334 5.56 -20.28 -9.84
CA ALA A 334 5.96 -19.45 -10.96
C ALA A 334 6.65 -20.25 -12.08
N LYS A 335 7.49 -21.22 -11.70
CA LYS A 335 8.18 -22.12 -12.65
C LYS A 335 7.22 -22.93 -13.53
N LYS A 336 6.00 -23.17 -13.08
CA LYS A 336 4.98 -23.95 -13.81
C LYS A 336 4.08 -23.10 -14.70
N LEU A 337 4.14 -21.76 -14.55
CA LEU A 337 3.30 -20.87 -15.36
C LEU A 337 3.67 -20.94 -16.84
N GLY A 338 2.65 -20.98 -17.69
CA GLY A 338 2.81 -20.98 -19.14
C GLY A 338 2.98 -19.59 -19.77
N CYS A 339 2.93 -18.53 -18.98
CA CYS A 339 3.06 -17.15 -19.44
C CYS A 339 4.42 -16.54 -19.05
N PRO A 340 4.89 -15.49 -19.78
CA PRO A 340 6.08 -14.74 -19.41
C PRO A 340 6.03 -14.11 -18.02
N ILE A 341 7.18 -14.03 -17.35
CA ILE A 341 7.33 -13.43 -16.02
C ILE A 341 8.44 -12.38 -16.07
N LEU A 342 8.16 -11.19 -15.53
CA LEU A 342 9.14 -10.13 -15.31
C LEU A 342 9.33 -9.94 -13.80
N VAL A 343 10.56 -10.08 -13.31
CA VAL A 343 10.90 -9.86 -11.89
C VAL A 343 11.77 -8.61 -11.79
N LEU A 344 11.33 -7.63 -11.04
CA LEU A 344 12.03 -6.36 -10.82
C LEU A 344 12.31 -6.15 -9.34
N GLN A 345 13.54 -5.69 -9.00
CA GLN A 345 13.99 -5.51 -7.63
C GLN A 345 14.87 -4.27 -7.46
N GLY A 346 14.57 -3.47 -6.45
CA GLY A 346 15.47 -2.42 -5.99
C GLY A 346 16.57 -3.00 -5.08
N GLU A 347 17.85 -2.69 -5.33
CA GLU A 347 18.95 -3.22 -4.52
C GLU A 347 19.05 -2.55 -3.14
N ARG A 348 18.38 -1.40 -2.96
CA ARG A 348 18.26 -0.70 -1.68
C ARG A 348 16.98 -1.07 -0.91
N ASP A 349 16.28 -2.10 -1.33
CA ASP A 349 15.09 -2.58 -0.66
C ASP A 349 15.46 -3.31 0.65
N TYR A 350 15.06 -2.72 1.79
CA TYR A 350 15.26 -3.33 3.11
C TYR A 350 14.08 -4.22 3.54
N GLN A 351 12.95 -4.17 2.83
CA GLN A 351 11.74 -4.92 3.16
C GLN A 351 11.72 -6.30 2.50
N VAL A 352 11.99 -6.34 1.20
CA VAL A 352 12.18 -7.55 0.42
C VAL A 352 13.57 -7.45 -0.21
N THR A 353 14.52 -8.19 0.34
CA THR A 353 15.93 -7.97 0.02
C THR A 353 16.38 -8.72 -1.23
N MET A 354 17.61 -8.47 -1.67
CA MET A 354 18.24 -9.19 -2.77
C MET A 354 18.24 -10.71 -2.57
N LYS A 355 18.08 -11.19 -1.33
CA LYS A 355 17.92 -12.62 -1.02
C LYS A 355 16.69 -13.22 -1.72
N ASP A 356 15.59 -12.47 -1.78
CA ASP A 356 14.38 -12.91 -2.48
C ASP A 356 14.56 -12.85 -4.00
N PHE A 357 15.22 -11.80 -4.51
CA PHE A 357 15.58 -11.74 -5.93
C PHE A 357 16.49 -12.91 -6.35
N ASP A 358 17.44 -13.30 -5.50
CA ASP A 358 18.28 -14.48 -5.73
C ASP A 358 17.45 -15.77 -5.74
N GLY A 359 16.44 -15.86 -4.89
CA GLY A 359 15.46 -16.96 -4.91
C GLY A 359 14.69 -17.03 -6.25
N TRP A 360 14.20 -15.90 -6.74
CA TRP A 360 13.59 -15.83 -8.07
C TRP A 360 14.58 -16.21 -9.17
N ARG A 361 15.81 -15.71 -9.11
CA ARG A 361 16.86 -16.01 -10.08
C ARG A 361 17.23 -17.49 -10.10
N ALA A 362 17.34 -18.11 -8.93
CA ALA A 362 17.63 -19.54 -8.82
C ALA A 362 16.52 -20.41 -9.44
N ALA A 363 15.26 -20.00 -9.25
CA ALA A 363 14.12 -20.77 -9.77
C ALA A 363 13.85 -20.55 -11.26
N LEU A 364 13.97 -19.30 -11.73
CA LEU A 364 13.49 -18.86 -13.05
C LEU A 364 14.61 -18.50 -14.03
N GLY A 365 15.84 -18.26 -13.55
CA GLY A 365 16.93 -17.66 -14.35
C GLY A 365 17.36 -18.49 -15.57
N ALA A 366 17.12 -19.80 -15.58
CA ALA A 366 17.35 -20.67 -16.75
C ALA A 366 16.12 -20.77 -17.67
N GLY A 367 14.99 -20.16 -17.29
CA GLY A 367 13.73 -20.26 -18.02
C GLY A 367 13.66 -19.28 -19.20
N ARG A 368 13.15 -19.75 -20.33
CA ARG A 368 12.98 -18.91 -21.54
C ARG A 368 11.89 -17.84 -21.41
N LEU A 369 11.01 -17.98 -20.42
CA LEU A 369 9.87 -17.09 -20.19
C LEU A 369 10.14 -16.04 -19.11
N ALA A 370 11.27 -16.09 -18.42
CA ALA A 370 11.58 -15.17 -17.33
C ALA A 370 12.57 -14.08 -17.77
N THR A 371 12.29 -12.85 -17.33
CA THR A 371 13.19 -11.71 -17.39
C THR A 371 13.38 -11.18 -15.98
N LEU A 372 14.63 -11.04 -15.53
CA LEU A 372 14.94 -10.55 -14.19
C LEU A 372 15.84 -9.31 -14.30
N LYS A 373 15.51 -8.24 -13.56
CA LYS A 373 16.28 -7.00 -13.57
C LYS A 373 16.36 -6.38 -12.16
N THR A 374 17.49 -5.78 -11.82
CA THR A 374 17.71 -5.04 -10.58
C THR A 374 18.02 -3.57 -10.87
N TYR A 375 17.86 -2.73 -9.86
CA TYR A 375 18.12 -1.29 -9.92
C TYR A 375 18.91 -0.87 -8.68
N ALA A 376 20.15 -0.49 -8.86
CA ALA A 376 21.12 -0.26 -7.78
C ALA A 376 20.71 0.86 -6.80
N SER A 377 20.00 1.90 -7.27
CA SER A 377 19.64 3.06 -6.46
C SER A 377 18.23 3.02 -5.88
N LEU A 378 17.39 2.02 -6.25
CA LEU A 378 15.98 2.03 -5.93
C LEU A 378 15.67 1.26 -4.63
N ASN A 379 14.72 1.80 -3.86
CA ASN A 379 14.18 1.19 -2.65
C ASN A 379 12.95 0.30 -2.94
N HIS A 380 12.23 -0.14 -1.89
CA HIS A 380 11.05 -1.01 -2.01
C HIS A 380 9.92 -0.43 -2.88
N LEU A 381 9.76 0.90 -2.89
CA LEU A 381 8.75 1.59 -3.70
C LEU A 381 9.28 2.01 -5.07
N PHE A 382 10.46 1.53 -5.46
CA PHE A 382 11.14 1.87 -6.70
C PHE A 382 11.43 3.37 -6.88
N VAL A 383 11.65 4.06 -5.77
CA VAL A 383 12.10 5.45 -5.71
C VAL A 383 13.60 5.45 -5.43
N SER A 384 14.32 6.33 -6.13
CA SER A 384 15.78 6.51 -5.93
C SER A 384 16.07 7.07 -4.55
N GLY A 385 17.13 6.54 -3.93
CA GLY A 385 17.60 7.00 -2.64
C GLY A 385 19.12 6.86 -2.49
N SER A 386 19.64 7.28 -1.34
CA SER A 386 21.05 7.20 -0.99
C SER A 386 21.23 6.89 0.50
N GLY A 387 22.41 6.40 0.87
CA GLY A 387 22.70 6.02 2.27
C GLY A 387 21.97 4.74 2.71
N ALA A 388 21.83 4.54 4.02
CA ALA A 388 21.14 3.40 4.59
C ALA A 388 19.63 3.49 4.34
N PRO A 389 18.99 2.50 3.68
CA PRO A 389 17.57 2.55 3.40
C PRO A 389 16.73 2.43 4.68
N GLY A 390 15.55 3.05 4.68
CA GLY A 390 14.65 3.00 5.82
C GLY A 390 13.33 3.73 5.58
N PRO A 391 12.38 3.62 6.54
CA PRO A 391 11.04 4.20 6.41
C PRO A 391 11.01 5.71 6.18
N ALA A 392 12.02 6.43 6.70
CA ALA A 392 12.13 7.89 6.54
C ALA A 392 12.24 8.34 5.07
N GLU A 393 12.69 7.46 4.16
CA GLU A 393 12.75 7.77 2.74
C GLU A 393 11.35 7.99 2.14
N TYR A 394 10.32 7.38 2.70
CA TYR A 394 8.95 7.47 2.20
C TYR A 394 8.23 8.75 2.63
N GLU A 395 8.76 9.46 3.63
CA GLU A 395 8.23 10.75 4.07
C GLU A 395 8.60 11.90 3.12
N THR A 396 9.61 11.67 2.29
CA THR A 396 10.02 12.65 1.25
C THR A 396 9.25 12.39 -0.04
N PRO A 397 8.64 13.42 -0.66
CA PRO A 397 8.01 13.27 -1.96
C PRO A 397 8.98 12.69 -3.00
N GLY A 398 8.55 11.66 -3.68
CA GLY A 398 9.31 10.97 -4.70
C GLY A 398 8.41 10.22 -5.66
N HIS A 399 8.95 9.80 -6.78
CA HIS A 399 8.23 9.07 -7.81
C HIS A 399 8.94 7.77 -8.16
N VAL A 400 8.17 6.79 -8.62
CA VAL A 400 8.71 5.58 -9.23
C VAL A 400 9.64 5.99 -10.37
N ASP A 401 10.82 5.38 -10.42
CA ASP A 401 11.83 5.71 -11.43
C ASP A 401 11.32 5.43 -12.85
N ALA A 402 11.60 6.36 -13.76
CA ALA A 402 11.18 6.27 -15.16
C ALA A 402 11.63 4.98 -15.84
N GLN A 403 12.83 4.48 -15.50
CA GLN A 403 13.38 3.26 -16.07
C GLN A 403 12.53 2.02 -15.72
N VAL A 404 11.96 1.96 -14.52
CA VAL A 404 11.05 0.87 -14.13
C VAL A 404 9.80 0.86 -15.00
N VAL A 405 9.22 2.05 -15.22
CA VAL A 405 8.04 2.21 -16.08
C VAL A 405 8.36 1.85 -17.53
N ASP A 406 9.52 2.29 -18.05
CA ASP A 406 9.98 1.98 -19.40
C ASP A 406 10.19 0.48 -19.60
N ASP A 407 10.84 -0.18 -18.64
CA ASP A 407 11.10 -1.63 -18.70
C ASP A 407 9.80 -2.44 -18.67
N ILE A 408 8.83 -2.09 -17.83
CA ILE A 408 7.53 -2.76 -17.79
C ILE A 408 6.78 -2.55 -19.11
N ALA A 409 6.72 -1.32 -19.61
CA ALA A 409 6.02 -1.01 -20.85
C ALA A 409 6.64 -1.73 -22.06
N ALA A 410 7.98 -1.72 -22.17
CA ALA A 410 8.72 -2.41 -23.21
C ALA A 410 8.49 -3.93 -23.16
N TRP A 411 8.49 -4.52 -21.96
CA TRP A 411 8.25 -5.94 -21.77
C TRP A 411 6.81 -6.34 -22.16
N ILE A 412 5.80 -5.54 -21.77
CA ILE A 412 4.41 -5.74 -22.18
C ILE A 412 4.27 -5.64 -23.70
N ALA A 413 4.94 -4.67 -24.32
CA ALA A 413 4.93 -4.51 -25.78
C ALA A 413 5.60 -5.67 -26.51
N ALA A 414 6.69 -6.23 -25.98
CA ALA A 414 7.39 -7.38 -26.57
C ALA A 414 6.57 -8.68 -26.48
N GLY A 415 5.83 -8.88 -25.39
CA GLY A 415 4.90 -10.03 -25.23
C GLY A 415 3.77 -10.05 -26.26
N SER A 416 3.52 -8.94 -26.92
CA SER A 416 2.50 -8.79 -27.98
C SER A 416 2.91 -9.35 -29.35
N LYS A 417 4.15 -9.80 -29.49
CA LYS A 417 4.70 -10.30 -30.78
C LYS A 417 4.84 -11.81 -30.81
N ARG A 418 4.33 -12.51 -29.81
CA ARG A 418 4.30 -13.98 -29.70
C ARG A 418 2.85 -14.49 -29.73
#